data_90a5578d6005441a098af15155079537
#
_entry.id   90a5578d6005441a098af15155079537
#
_cell.length_a   1.000
_cell.length_b   1.000
_cell.length_c   1.000
_cell.angle_alpha   90.00
_cell.angle_beta   90.00
_cell.angle_gamma   90.00
#
_symmetry.space_group_name_H-M   'P 1'
#
loop_
_entity.id
_entity.type
_entity.pdbx_description
1 polymer ?
#
loop_
_entity_poly.entity_id
_entity_poly.type
_entity_poly.pdbx_seq_one_letter_code
_entity_poly.pdbx_strand_id
1 'polypeptide(L)'
;MIVNNHAVLILTVKGELRMGLIDLFQKTRETSMEMKPQEDEAAKVVTCKGCGAELKAYAYGKNLYVCPHCGRYGRLLARTRIRQIADKDSFEELYANLAPADPIHFPGYAEKTAELAEKVGMPDAVKTGVCKIGGVETAIGVMDSHFMMASMGSVVGEKLTRLFEYATEKGLPVVLFTCSGGARMQEGMFSLLQMAKVSAAARRHSDAGLLYITVLTDPTTGGVTASFAMLGDIILAEPRTTIGFAGRRVIEGTIGQTLPDDFQSSEFLLSHGFCDKIVPRNQLRETLEKLLKLH
;
A
#
# COMPACT_ATOMS: atom_id res chain seq x y z
N MET A 1 -12.81 -19.28 51.91
CA MET A 1 -13.73 -20.45 51.91
C MET A 1 -14.60 -20.31 50.68
N ILE A 2 -14.34 -21.02 49.69
CA ILE A 2 -15.05 -21.93 48.79
C ILE A 2 -14.16 -22.17 47.58
N VAL A 3 -13.65 -23.37 47.57
CA VAL A 3 -12.90 -24.00 46.46
C VAL A 3 -13.95 -24.51 45.45
N ASN A 4 -13.73 -24.34 44.18
CA ASN A 4 -14.41 -25.14 43.18
C ASN A 4 -13.42 -25.65 42.13
N ASN A 5 -13.16 -26.96 42.29
CA ASN A 5 -12.54 -27.87 41.33
C ASN A 5 -13.40 -28.03 40.08
N HIS A 6 -12.82 -27.87 38.91
CA HIS A 6 -13.31 -28.53 37.71
C HIS A 6 -12.30 -29.57 37.24
N ALA A 7 -12.65 -30.82 37.52
CA ALA A 7 -11.96 -31.98 37.04
C ALA A 7 -12.07 -32.09 35.51
N VAL A 8 -10.94 -32.24 34.86
CA VAL A 8 -10.86 -32.63 33.45
C VAL A 8 -10.99 -34.12 33.35
N LEU A 9 -12.04 -34.57 32.70
CA LEU A 9 -12.32 -35.99 32.46
C LEU A 9 -11.39 -36.49 31.35
N ILE A 10 -10.40 -37.32 31.68
CA ILE A 10 -9.56 -38.02 30.73
C ILE A 10 -10.27 -39.32 30.36
N LEU A 11 -10.82 -39.40 29.15
CA LEU A 11 -11.25 -40.64 28.53
C LEU A 11 -10.06 -41.29 27.83
N THR A 12 -9.53 -42.36 28.40
CA THR A 12 -8.59 -43.26 27.76
C THR A 12 -9.33 -44.18 26.80
N VAL A 13 -9.15 -43.95 25.49
CA VAL A 13 -9.44 -44.97 24.46
C VAL A 13 -8.11 -45.57 24.02
N LYS A 14 -7.96 -46.87 24.25
CA LYS A 14 -6.83 -47.67 23.75
C LYS A 14 -6.91 -47.80 22.24
N GLY A 15 -5.80 -47.54 21.57
CA GLY A 15 -5.58 -47.88 20.15
C GLY A 15 -4.99 -46.74 19.35
N GLU A 16 -3.70 -46.79 19.11
CA GLU A 16 -2.93 -46.21 18.02
C GLU A 16 -3.34 -44.82 17.47
N LEU A 17 -2.65 -43.79 17.93
CA LEU A 17 -2.22 -42.64 17.09
C LEU A 17 -1.30 -41.72 17.92
N ARG A 18 -0.02 -42.14 18.04
CA ARG A 18 1.04 -41.19 18.41
C ARG A 18 1.53 -40.51 17.13
N MET A 19 0.82 -39.54 16.61
CA MET A 19 1.45 -38.47 15.90
C MET A 19 1.52 -37.27 16.84
N GLY A 20 2.71 -36.91 17.27
CA GLY A 20 2.91 -35.84 18.24
C GLY A 20 2.50 -34.50 17.65
N LEU A 21 1.92 -33.63 18.47
CA LEU A 21 1.66 -32.22 18.08
C LEU A 21 2.87 -31.55 17.44
N ILE A 22 4.08 -31.99 17.77
CA ILE A 22 5.35 -31.51 17.19
C ILE A 22 5.45 -31.86 15.70
N ASP A 23 5.01 -33.06 15.28
CA ASP A 23 5.01 -33.46 13.85
C ASP A 23 3.96 -32.68 13.04
N LEU A 24 2.84 -32.29 13.67
CA LEU A 24 1.84 -31.44 13.03
C LEU A 24 2.38 -30.01 12.80
N PHE A 25 3.13 -29.47 13.77
CA PHE A 25 3.77 -28.15 13.65
C PHE A 25 4.98 -28.16 12.73
N GLN A 26 5.73 -29.26 12.63
CA GLN A 26 6.80 -29.41 11.65
C GLN A 26 6.25 -29.56 10.24
N LYS A 27 5.18 -30.32 10.04
CA LYS A 27 4.53 -30.47 8.74
C LYS A 27 3.91 -29.17 8.22
N THR A 28 3.41 -28.29 9.13
CA THR A 28 2.95 -26.93 8.78
C THR A 28 4.11 -25.97 8.51
N ARG A 29 5.30 -26.21 9.05
CA ARG A 29 6.49 -25.39 8.78
C ARG A 29 7.18 -25.78 7.49
N GLU A 30 7.13 -27.03 7.08
CA GLU A 30 7.71 -27.50 5.80
C GLU A 30 6.81 -27.16 4.59
N THR A 31 5.51 -26.90 4.79
CA THR A 31 4.59 -26.42 3.73
C THR A 31 4.72 -24.92 3.43
N SER A 32 5.55 -24.18 4.16
CA SER A 32 5.90 -22.78 3.81
C SER A 32 7.10 -22.67 2.87
N MET A 33 7.66 -23.80 2.39
CA MET A 33 8.67 -23.82 1.34
C MET A 33 8.00 -23.63 -0.03
N GLU A 34 8.45 -22.58 -0.72
CA GLU A 34 8.35 -22.37 -2.16
C GLU A 34 7.17 -23.09 -2.84
N MET A 35 5.99 -22.51 -2.73
CA MET A 35 4.92 -22.88 -3.65
C MET A 35 5.41 -22.55 -5.06
N LYS A 36 5.93 -23.58 -5.78
CA LYS A 36 6.02 -23.51 -7.24
C LYS A 36 4.61 -23.16 -7.71
N PRO A 37 4.44 -22.17 -8.60
CA PRO A 37 3.12 -21.88 -9.17
C PRO A 37 2.57 -23.20 -9.73
N GLN A 38 1.32 -23.51 -9.40
CA GLN A 38 0.63 -24.60 -10.10
C GLN A 38 0.70 -24.31 -11.59
N GLU A 39 0.86 -25.32 -12.43
CA GLU A 39 1.04 -25.18 -13.89
C GLU A 39 -0.03 -24.27 -14.54
N ASP A 40 -1.24 -24.23 -13.99
CA ASP A 40 -2.34 -23.35 -14.40
C ASP A 40 -2.06 -21.84 -14.15
N GLU A 41 -1.33 -21.46 -13.12
CA GLU A 41 -0.96 -20.06 -12.89
C GLU A 41 0.19 -19.61 -13.81
N ALA A 42 1.08 -20.51 -14.18
CA ALA A 42 2.19 -20.20 -15.10
C ALA A 42 1.68 -19.97 -16.55
N ALA A 43 0.55 -20.55 -16.93
CA ALA A 43 -0.08 -20.38 -18.24
C ALA A 43 -0.93 -19.11 -18.36
N LYS A 44 -1.29 -18.47 -17.24
CA LYS A 44 -2.15 -17.26 -17.23
C LYS A 44 -1.51 -16.11 -18.00
N VAL A 45 -2.26 -15.58 -18.97
CA VAL A 45 -1.85 -14.44 -19.80
C VAL A 45 -2.54 -13.17 -19.30
N VAL A 46 -1.82 -12.07 -19.29
CA VAL A 46 -2.33 -10.72 -18.99
C VAL A 46 -1.98 -9.79 -20.13
N THR A 47 -2.91 -8.93 -20.50
CA THR A 47 -2.70 -7.93 -21.56
C THR A 47 -2.17 -6.64 -20.98
N CYS A 48 -1.08 -6.13 -21.54
CA CYS A 48 -0.52 -4.82 -21.14
C CYS A 48 -1.50 -3.71 -21.52
N LYS A 49 -1.92 -2.91 -20.55
CA LYS A 49 -2.83 -1.76 -20.76
C LYS A 49 -2.18 -0.60 -21.54
N GLY A 50 -0.88 -0.65 -21.79
CA GLY A 50 -0.16 0.40 -22.53
C GLY A 50 -0.01 0.09 -24.00
N CYS A 51 0.48 -1.12 -24.35
CA CYS A 51 0.80 -1.49 -25.74
C CYS A 51 -0.01 -2.68 -26.25
N GLY A 52 -0.93 -3.24 -25.48
CA GLY A 52 -1.75 -4.38 -25.89
C GLY A 52 -1.01 -5.74 -25.93
N ALA A 53 0.28 -5.78 -25.62
CA ALA A 53 1.06 -7.01 -25.67
C ALA A 53 0.54 -8.04 -24.64
N GLU A 54 0.47 -9.30 -25.05
CA GLU A 54 0.19 -10.42 -24.17
C GLU A 54 1.45 -10.82 -23.40
N LEU A 55 1.32 -10.95 -22.09
CA LEU A 55 2.40 -11.22 -21.16
C LEU A 55 2.06 -12.45 -20.32
N LYS A 56 3.00 -13.36 -20.13
CA LYS A 56 2.84 -14.42 -19.14
C LYS A 56 2.81 -13.81 -17.75
N ALA A 57 1.73 -14.01 -16.99
CA ALA A 57 1.50 -13.39 -15.67
C ALA A 57 2.67 -13.60 -14.72
N TYR A 58 3.25 -14.79 -14.69
CA TYR A 58 4.41 -15.13 -13.87
C TYR A 58 5.67 -14.31 -14.27
N ALA A 59 5.98 -14.21 -15.56
CA ALA A 59 7.14 -13.42 -16.03
C ALA A 59 6.93 -11.93 -15.78
N TYR A 60 5.71 -11.44 -15.98
CA TYR A 60 5.33 -10.06 -15.67
C TYR A 60 5.47 -9.74 -14.18
N GLY A 61 5.03 -10.67 -13.30
CA GLY A 61 5.22 -10.55 -11.86
C GLY A 61 6.70 -10.55 -11.44
N LYS A 62 7.53 -11.44 -12.02
CA LYS A 62 8.99 -11.43 -11.80
C LYS A 62 9.65 -10.13 -12.25
N ASN A 63 9.16 -9.51 -13.31
CA ASN A 63 9.61 -8.19 -13.77
C ASN A 63 8.93 -7.04 -12.99
N LEU A 64 8.50 -7.29 -11.77
CA LEU A 64 7.85 -6.31 -10.87
C LEU A 64 6.68 -5.58 -11.54
N TYR A 65 5.94 -6.26 -12.40
CA TYR A 65 4.83 -5.70 -13.19
C TYR A 65 5.23 -4.52 -14.09
N VAL A 66 6.46 -4.50 -14.58
CA VAL A 66 6.90 -3.57 -15.63
C VAL A 66 6.81 -4.30 -16.97
N CYS A 67 6.10 -3.70 -17.93
CA CYS A 67 5.95 -4.30 -19.26
C CYS A 67 7.31 -4.32 -19.99
N PRO A 68 7.80 -5.48 -20.45
CA PRO A 68 9.08 -5.56 -21.14
C PRO A 68 9.07 -4.91 -22.53
N HIS A 69 7.87 -4.71 -23.13
CA HIS A 69 7.73 -4.15 -24.47
C HIS A 69 7.67 -2.62 -24.48
N CYS A 70 6.88 -2.03 -23.58
CA CYS A 70 6.67 -0.57 -23.58
C CYS A 70 7.16 0.14 -22.30
N GLY A 71 7.67 -0.60 -21.32
CA GLY A 71 8.13 -0.06 -20.05
C GLY A 71 7.03 0.48 -19.13
N ARG A 72 5.73 0.25 -19.46
CA ARG A 72 4.63 0.70 -18.60
C ARG A 72 4.64 -0.05 -17.28
N TYR A 73 4.46 0.69 -16.19
CA TYR A 73 4.33 0.18 -14.84
C TYR A 73 2.89 -0.27 -14.59
N GLY A 74 2.71 -1.55 -14.25
CA GLY A 74 1.43 -2.08 -13.78
C GLY A 74 1.21 -1.77 -12.31
N ARG A 75 -0.05 -1.79 -11.88
CA ARG A 75 -0.42 -1.58 -10.48
C ARG A 75 0.01 -2.77 -9.63
N LEU A 76 0.55 -2.49 -8.45
CA LEU A 76 0.94 -3.50 -7.47
C LEU A 76 -0.08 -3.57 -6.35
N LEU A 77 -0.35 -4.79 -5.88
CA LEU A 77 -1.02 -4.98 -4.61
C LEU A 77 -0.11 -4.52 -3.46
N ALA A 78 -0.70 -3.94 -2.42
CA ALA A 78 0.06 -3.46 -1.25
C ALA A 78 0.98 -4.53 -0.66
N ARG A 79 0.50 -5.78 -0.52
CA ARG A 79 1.30 -6.92 -0.04
C ARG A 79 2.51 -7.22 -0.93
N THR A 80 2.39 -7.01 -2.25
CA THR A 80 3.49 -7.23 -3.19
C THR A 80 4.54 -6.11 -3.07
N ARG A 81 4.10 -4.86 -2.90
CA ARG A 81 4.99 -3.72 -2.66
C ARG A 81 5.76 -3.89 -1.36
N ILE A 82 5.09 -4.26 -0.28
CA ILE A 82 5.75 -4.51 1.02
C ILE A 82 6.82 -5.59 0.88
N ARG A 83 6.51 -6.74 0.25
CA ARG A 83 7.49 -7.81 0.01
C ARG A 83 8.67 -7.39 -0.86
N GLN A 84 8.49 -6.42 -1.76
CA GLN A 84 9.56 -5.88 -2.59
C GLN A 84 10.52 -5.00 -1.78
N ILE A 85 10.02 -4.27 -0.79
CA ILE A 85 10.75 -3.21 -0.08
C ILE A 85 11.29 -3.69 1.26
N ALA A 86 10.46 -4.35 2.06
CA ALA A 86 10.82 -4.81 3.40
C ALA A 86 11.86 -5.94 3.38
N ASP A 87 12.65 -6.02 4.42
CA ASP A 87 13.49 -7.16 4.71
C ASP A 87 12.61 -8.39 4.95
N LYS A 88 13.15 -9.56 4.60
CA LYS A 88 12.37 -10.81 4.71
C LYS A 88 11.85 -10.99 6.14
N ASP A 89 10.56 -11.32 6.24
CA ASP A 89 9.85 -11.64 7.49
C ASP A 89 9.88 -10.51 8.56
N SER A 90 10.20 -9.26 8.17
CA SER A 90 10.28 -8.13 9.10
C SER A 90 8.98 -7.32 9.20
N PHE A 91 8.00 -7.52 8.32
CA PHE A 91 6.79 -6.72 8.30
C PHE A 91 5.79 -7.17 9.35
N GLU A 92 5.38 -6.24 10.21
CA GLU A 92 4.30 -6.38 11.18
C GLU A 92 3.19 -5.38 10.82
N GLU A 93 1.98 -5.89 10.56
CA GLU A 93 0.83 -5.05 10.17
C GLU A 93 0.22 -4.36 11.36
N LEU A 94 0.04 -3.04 11.26
CA LEU A 94 -0.67 -2.22 12.24
C LEU A 94 -2.08 -1.87 11.74
N TYR A 95 -3.06 -1.86 12.68
CA TYR A 95 -4.44 -1.42 12.43
C TYR A 95 -5.17 -2.24 11.34
N ALA A 96 -4.87 -3.53 11.24
CA ALA A 96 -5.43 -4.43 10.23
C ALA A 96 -6.97 -4.48 10.24
N ASN A 97 -7.59 -4.32 11.41
CA ASN A 97 -9.03 -4.52 11.62
C ASN A 97 -9.90 -3.29 11.35
N LEU A 98 -9.29 -2.13 10.99
CA LEU A 98 -10.07 -0.95 10.65
C LEU A 98 -10.77 -1.14 9.31
N ALA A 99 -12.10 -1.04 9.30
CA ALA A 99 -12.96 -1.21 8.14
C ALA A 99 -13.91 0.01 7.96
N PRO A 100 -14.42 0.26 6.74
CA PRO A 100 -15.34 1.36 6.47
C PRO A 100 -16.62 1.28 7.32
N ALA A 101 -17.06 2.43 7.83
CA ALA A 101 -18.23 2.55 8.70
C ALA A 101 -19.46 3.13 7.99
N ASP A 102 -19.37 3.47 6.68
CA ASP A 102 -20.42 4.12 5.89
C ASP A 102 -21.10 5.30 6.62
N PRO A 103 -20.36 6.39 6.87
CA PRO A 103 -20.80 7.45 7.79
C PRO A 103 -22.00 8.26 7.30
N ILE A 104 -22.37 8.17 6.02
CA ILE A 104 -23.50 8.89 5.44
C ILE A 104 -24.55 7.97 4.82
N HIS A 105 -24.43 6.65 5.05
CA HIS A 105 -25.34 5.63 4.50
C HIS A 105 -25.51 5.74 2.97
N PHE A 106 -24.37 5.82 2.26
CA PHE A 106 -24.39 5.96 0.81
C PHE A 106 -24.86 4.64 0.16
N PRO A 107 -25.86 4.71 -0.76
CA PRO A 107 -26.44 3.49 -1.36
C PRO A 107 -25.40 2.58 -2.00
N GLY A 108 -25.38 1.29 -1.58
CA GLY A 108 -24.50 0.26 -2.12
C GLY A 108 -23.03 0.39 -1.70
N TYR A 109 -22.67 1.30 -0.79
CA TYR A 109 -21.28 1.49 -0.36
C TYR A 109 -20.80 0.38 0.55
N ALA A 110 -21.60 -0.03 1.53
CA ALA A 110 -21.25 -1.11 2.46
C ALA A 110 -21.02 -2.44 1.73
N GLU A 111 -21.92 -2.80 0.80
CA GLU A 111 -21.82 -4.02 0.00
C GLU A 111 -20.58 -3.97 -0.90
N LYS A 112 -20.36 -2.81 -1.55
CA LYS A 112 -19.20 -2.63 -2.44
C LYS A 112 -17.87 -2.73 -1.71
N THR A 113 -17.76 -2.16 -0.52
CA THR A 113 -16.55 -2.23 0.28
C THR A 113 -16.30 -3.64 0.80
N ALA A 114 -17.34 -4.37 1.20
CA ALA A 114 -17.24 -5.78 1.62
C ALA A 114 -16.75 -6.68 0.47
N GLU A 115 -17.35 -6.56 -0.72
CA GLU A 115 -16.92 -7.29 -1.93
C GLU A 115 -15.44 -7.04 -2.26
N LEU A 116 -15.02 -5.78 -2.20
CA LEU A 116 -13.64 -5.40 -2.49
C LEU A 116 -12.66 -5.86 -1.41
N ALA A 117 -13.06 -5.84 -0.14
CA ALA A 117 -12.25 -6.32 0.97
C ALA A 117 -11.93 -7.81 0.80
N GLU A 118 -12.91 -8.63 0.42
CA GLU A 118 -12.71 -10.06 0.12
C GLU A 118 -11.78 -10.24 -1.10
N LYS A 119 -12.05 -9.53 -2.19
CA LYS A 119 -11.30 -9.64 -3.46
C LYS A 119 -9.84 -9.21 -3.33
N VAL A 120 -9.56 -8.13 -2.61
CA VAL A 120 -8.20 -7.56 -2.45
C VAL A 120 -7.47 -8.17 -1.27
N GLY A 121 -8.20 -8.72 -0.31
CA GLY A 121 -7.67 -9.32 0.93
C GLY A 121 -7.19 -8.26 1.93
N MET A 122 -7.88 -7.12 1.97
CA MET A 122 -7.66 -6.04 2.94
C MET A 122 -8.93 -5.20 3.11
N PRO A 123 -9.20 -4.69 4.33
CA PRO A 123 -10.48 -4.05 4.64
C PRO A 123 -10.69 -2.69 3.96
N ASP A 124 -9.61 -1.99 3.58
CA ASP A 124 -9.65 -0.72 2.86
C ASP A 124 -8.35 -0.49 2.06
N ALA A 125 -8.25 0.63 1.38
CA ALA A 125 -7.28 0.95 0.35
C ALA A 125 -5.85 1.24 0.84
N VAL A 126 -5.51 0.95 2.09
CA VAL A 126 -4.15 1.12 2.62
C VAL A 126 -3.77 0.01 3.60
N LYS A 127 -2.55 -0.47 3.47
CA LYS A 127 -1.90 -1.35 4.43
C LYS A 127 -0.81 -0.57 5.16
N THR A 128 -0.85 -0.60 6.49
CA THR A 128 0.09 0.11 7.37
C THR A 128 0.79 -0.87 8.31
N GLY A 129 2.03 -0.59 8.67
CA GLY A 129 2.79 -1.44 9.58
C GLY A 129 4.19 -0.92 9.83
N VAL A 130 4.99 -1.73 10.50
CA VAL A 130 6.42 -1.53 10.68
C VAL A 130 7.19 -2.64 9.97
N CYS A 131 8.36 -2.32 9.48
CA CYS A 131 9.27 -3.29 8.86
C CYS A 131 10.71 -2.81 8.99
N LYS A 132 11.66 -3.66 8.60
CA LYS A 132 13.03 -3.23 8.36
C LYS A 132 13.26 -3.04 6.86
N ILE A 133 13.97 -1.99 6.50
CA ILE A 133 14.42 -1.72 5.14
C ILE A 133 15.95 -1.57 5.20
N GLY A 134 16.68 -2.59 4.71
CA GLY A 134 18.14 -2.64 4.82
C GLY A 134 18.62 -2.61 6.28
N GLY A 135 17.87 -3.21 7.20
CA GLY A 135 18.12 -3.27 8.64
C GLY A 135 17.57 -2.09 9.43
N VAL A 136 17.14 -1.00 8.80
CA VAL A 136 16.58 0.19 9.49
C VAL A 136 15.10 -0.02 9.76
N GLU A 137 14.70 0.07 11.03
CA GLU A 137 13.30 -0.02 11.43
C GLU A 137 12.51 1.19 10.94
N THR A 138 11.39 0.94 10.27
CA THR A 138 10.69 1.95 9.49
C THR A 138 9.18 1.73 9.57
N ALA A 139 8.41 2.78 9.82
CA ALA A 139 6.97 2.76 9.67
C ALA A 139 6.61 2.88 8.19
N ILE A 140 5.83 1.93 7.66
CA ILE A 140 5.50 1.87 6.24
C ILE A 140 3.99 1.92 6.02
N GLY A 141 3.57 2.75 5.06
CA GLY A 141 2.20 2.76 4.55
C GLY A 141 2.19 2.52 3.04
N VAL A 142 1.32 1.63 2.57
CA VAL A 142 1.19 1.32 1.15
C VAL A 142 -0.27 1.39 0.74
N MET A 143 -0.62 2.39 -0.06
CA MET A 143 -1.95 2.53 -0.66
C MET A 143 -2.11 1.56 -1.83
N ASP A 144 -3.33 1.05 -2.03
CA ASP A 144 -3.63 0.03 -3.03
C ASP A 144 -4.81 0.43 -3.92
N SER A 145 -4.51 0.73 -5.18
CA SER A 145 -5.50 1.16 -6.16
C SER A 145 -6.48 0.07 -6.63
N HIS A 146 -6.30 -1.18 -6.21
CA HIS A 146 -7.27 -2.24 -6.46
C HIS A 146 -8.51 -2.11 -5.58
N PHE A 147 -8.42 -1.40 -4.45
CA PHE A 147 -9.56 -1.05 -3.63
C PHE A 147 -10.03 0.37 -3.98
N MET A 148 -11.16 0.52 -4.66
CA MET A 148 -11.79 1.80 -5.06
C MET A 148 -10.80 2.86 -5.60
N MET A 149 -9.84 2.45 -6.43
CA MET A 149 -8.78 3.34 -6.95
C MET A 149 -7.94 4.01 -5.86
N ALA A 150 -7.82 3.38 -4.71
CA ALA A 150 -7.22 3.94 -3.49
C ALA A 150 -7.80 5.32 -3.11
N SER A 151 -9.08 5.54 -3.36
CA SER A 151 -9.72 6.77 -2.94
C SER A 151 -9.64 6.93 -1.42
N MET A 152 -9.32 8.14 -0.97
CA MET A 152 -9.12 8.45 0.44
C MET A 152 -10.44 8.54 1.16
N GLY A 153 -10.75 7.55 1.98
CA GLY A 153 -11.86 7.52 2.92
C GLY A 153 -11.39 7.65 4.37
N SER A 154 -12.34 7.56 5.29
CA SER A 154 -12.11 7.67 6.74
C SER A 154 -11.08 6.66 7.25
N VAL A 155 -11.14 5.40 6.78
CA VAL A 155 -10.19 4.35 7.18
C VAL A 155 -8.78 4.63 6.68
N VAL A 156 -8.63 5.08 5.42
CA VAL A 156 -7.31 5.46 4.89
C VAL A 156 -6.71 6.57 5.73
N GLY A 157 -7.50 7.62 5.99
CA GLY A 157 -7.04 8.75 6.81
C GLY A 157 -6.70 8.34 8.24
N GLU A 158 -7.53 7.51 8.88
CA GLU A 158 -7.30 7.02 10.24
C GLU A 158 -6.03 6.18 10.32
N LYS A 159 -5.86 5.21 9.43
CA LYS A 159 -4.66 4.35 9.41
C LYS A 159 -3.38 5.15 9.20
N LEU A 160 -3.38 6.09 8.25
CA LEU A 160 -2.21 6.92 8.00
C LEU A 160 -1.92 7.86 9.17
N THR A 161 -2.94 8.48 9.76
CA THR A 161 -2.77 9.32 10.95
C THR A 161 -2.13 8.53 12.09
N ARG A 162 -2.69 7.37 12.42
CA ARG A 162 -2.14 6.49 13.48
C ARG A 162 -0.75 5.97 13.15
N LEU A 163 -0.43 5.74 11.87
CA LEU A 163 0.91 5.36 11.45
C LEU A 163 1.93 6.46 11.78
N PHE A 164 1.63 7.73 11.45
CA PHE A 164 2.47 8.87 11.80
C PHE A 164 2.58 9.06 13.31
N GLU A 165 1.48 8.94 14.05
CA GLU A 165 1.48 9.07 15.51
C GLU A 165 2.33 7.97 16.17
N TYR A 166 2.18 6.72 15.73
CA TYR A 166 3.00 5.60 16.17
C TYR A 166 4.48 5.82 15.85
N ALA A 167 4.79 6.22 14.61
CA ALA A 167 6.16 6.48 14.19
C ALA A 167 6.79 7.60 15.00
N THR A 168 6.04 8.67 15.28
CA THR A 168 6.50 9.79 16.09
C THR A 168 6.79 9.35 17.54
N GLU A 169 5.91 8.55 18.14
CA GLU A 169 6.11 8.01 19.50
C GLU A 169 7.35 7.10 19.59
N LYS A 170 7.59 6.30 18.55
CA LYS A 170 8.71 5.35 18.50
C LYS A 170 10.01 5.94 17.94
N GLY A 171 10.00 7.18 17.46
CA GLY A 171 11.16 7.80 16.82
C GLY A 171 11.55 7.14 15.49
N LEU A 172 10.59 6.62 14.74
CA LEU A 172 10.82 5.91 13.50
C LEU A 172 10.63 6.81 12.27
N PRO A 173 11.41 6.64 11.19
CA PRO A 173 11.10 7.25 9.91
C PRO A 173 9.82 6.67 9.31
N VAL A 174 9.12 7.47 8.49
CA VAL A 174 7.95 7.03 7.73
C VAL A 174 8.27 6.93 6.25
N VAL A 175 7.92 5.79 5.63
CA VAL A 175 7.92 5.62 4.17
C VAL A 175 6.50 5.35 3.71
N LEU A 176 5.97 6.21 2.84
CA LEU A 176 4.60 6.10 2.35
C LEU A 176 4.56 5.95 0.83
N PHE A 177 4.06 4.81 0.35
CA PHE A 177 3.74 4.61 -1.06
C PHE A 177 2.33 5.10 -1.32
N THR A 178 2.20 6.16 -2.11
CA THR A 178 0.91 6.77 -2.43
C THR A 178 0.41 6.30 -3.79
N CYS A 179 -0.88 6.03 -3.86
CA CYS A 179 -1.65 6.01 -5.08
C CYS A 179 -3.09 6.42 -4.73
N SER A 180 -3.76 7.15 -5.60
CA SER A 180 -5.15 7.54 -5.33
C SER A 180 -5.82 8.12 -6.55
N GLY A 181 -7.13 7.85 -6.67
CA GLY A 181 -8.03 8.59 -7.56
C GLY A 181 -8.62 9.86 -6.93
N GLY A 182 -8.25 10.22 -5.69
CA GLY A 182 -8.76 11.39 -4.96
C GLY A 182 -9.61 11.02 -3.74
N ALA A 183 -10.46 11.95 -3.29
CA ALA A 183 -11.34 11.76 -2.15
C ALA A 183 -12.44 10.71 -2.45
N ARG A 184 -12.84 9.94 -1.43
CA ARG A 184 -13.91 8.94 -1.52
C ARG A 184 -15.27 9.62 -1.45
N MET A 185 -15.89 9.83 -2.60
CA MET A 185 -17.16 10.56 -2.72
C MET A 185 -18.28 9.93 -1.87
N GLN A 186 -18.28 8.61 -1.70
CA GLN A 186 -19.27 7.87 -0.91
C GLN A 186 -19.23 8.19 0.59
N GLU A 187 -18.16 8.83 1.07
CA GLU A 187 -18.05 9.28 2.45
C GLU A 187 -18.23 10.79 2.61
N GLY A 188 -18.57 11.52 1.53
CA GLY A 188 -18.85 12.94 1.56
C GLY A 188 -17.75 13.77 2.22
N MET A 189 -18.14 14.69 3.10
CA MET A 189 -17.21 15.58 3.84
C MET A 189 -16.21 14.83 4.72
N PHE A 190 -16.54 13.65 5.23
CA PHE A 190 -15.62 12.85 6.04
C PHE A 190 -14.33 12.50 5.27
N SER A 191 -14.45 12.23 3.97
CA SER A 191 -13.29 11.97 3.13
C SER A 191 -12.39 13.20 2.94
N LEU A 192 -12.97 14.39 2.82
CA LEU A 192 -12.20 15.63 2.67
C LEU A 192 -11.42 15.98 3.92
N LEU A 193 -12.02 15.78 5.10
CA LEU A 193 -11.37 16.06 6.39
C LEU A 193 -10.16 15.15 6.65
N GLN A 194 -10.08 13.98 6.02
CA GLN A 194 -8.94 13.07 6.20
C GLN A 194 -7.63 13.67 5.68
N MET A 195 -7.68 14.49 4.61
CA MET A 195 -6.49 15.17 4.08
C MET A 195 -5.86 16.08 5.13
N ALA A 196 -6.67 16.92 5.78
CA ALA A 196 -6.22 17.80 6.85
C ALA A 196 -5.68 17.00 8.06
N LYS A 197 -6.40 15.92 8.42
CA LYS A 197 -6.03 15.05 9.55
C LYS A 197 -4.67 14.39 9.35
N VAL A 198 -4.41 13.78 8.19
CA VAL A 198 -3.12 13.14 7.89
C VAL A 198 -2.02 14.18 7.76
N SER A 199 -2.27 15.32 7.12
CA SER A 199 -1.28 16.41 7.02
C SER A 199 -0.88 16.97 8.38
N ALA A 200 -1.82 17.08 9.32
CA ALA A 200 -1.53 17.50 10.68
C ALA A 200 -0.67 16.47 11.45
N ALA A 201 -0.89 15.17 11.22
CA ALA A 201 -0.05 14.12 11.80
C ALA A 201 1.35 14.12 11.21
N ALA A 202 1.47 14.27 9.87
CA ALA A 202 2.76 14.41 9.19
C ALA A 202 3.53 15.65 9.69
N ARG A 203 2.82 16.77 9.94
CA ARG A 203 3.44 17.96 10.52
C ARG A 203 4.01 17.70 11.91
N ARG A 204 3.27 17.04 12.81
CA ARG A 204 3.78 16.66 14.14
C ARG A 204 5.01 15.75 14.07
N HIS A 205 5.03 14.85 13.10
CA HIS A 205 6.16 13.96 12.81
C HIS A 205 7.41 14.77 12.39
N SER A 206 7.24 15.71 11.48
CA SER A 206 8.29 16.63 11.05
C SER A 206 8.78 17.54 12.19
N ASP A 207 7.87 18.08 13.03
CA ASP A 207 8.23 18.90 14.21
C ASP A 207 9.05 18.11 15.25
N ALA A 208 8.91 16.78 15.27
CA ALA A 208 9.76 15.89 16.08
C ALA A 208 11.13 15.60 15.43
N GLY A 209 11.44 16.18 14.27
CA GLY A 209 12.69 16.00 13.55
C GLY A 209 12.86 14.62 12.88
N LEU A 210 11.76 13.94 12.57
CA LEU A 210 11.75 12.60 12.04
C LEU A 210 11.51 12.61 10.52
N LEU A 211 12.22 11.73 9.80
CA LEU A 211 12.21 11.64 8.36
C LEU A 211 10.88 11.09 7.81
N TYR A 212 10.32 11.77 6.82
CA TYR A 212 9.18 11.32 6.04
C TYR A 212 9.53 11.24 4.54
N ILE A 213 9.52 10.03 3.98
CA ILE A 213 9.74 9.79 2.55
C ILE A 213 8.42 9.40 1.89
N THR A 214 8.03 10.12 0.84
CA THR A 214 6.93 9.68 -0.03
C THR A 214 7.46 9.05 -1.31
N VAL A 215 6.76 8.02 -1.79
CA VAL A 215 6.98 7.37 -3.09
C VAL A 215 5.68 7.44 -3.87
N LEU A 216 5.63 8.33 -4.85
CA LEU A 216 4.46 8.56 -5.68
C LEU A 216 4.34 7.45 -6.73
N THR A 217 3.19 6.75 -6.77
CA THR A 217 2.92 5.66 -7.71
C THR A 217 1.63 5.91 -8.51
N ASP A 218 1.46 5.22 -9.65
CA ASP A 218 0.39 5.49 -10.61
C ASP A 218 -1.00 4.97 -10.20
N PRO A 219 -2.03 5.86 -10.20
CA PRO A 219 -1.95 7.32 -10.20
C PRO A 219 -1.92 7.89 -8.78
N THR A 220 -1.29 9.02 -8.55
CA THR A 220 -1.44 9.82 -7.32
C THR A 220 -2.10 11.13 -7.67
N THR A 221 -3.41 11.26 -7.43
CA THR A 221 -4.22 12.41 -7.89
C THR A 221 -5.16 12.95 -6.83
N GLY A 222 -5.74 14.11 -7.12
CA GLY A 222 -6.75 14.76 -6.31
C GLY A 222 -6.23 15.25 -4.97
N GLY A 223 -7.08 15.15 -3.96
CA GLY A 223 -6.76 15.61 -2.60
C GLY A 223 -5.56 14.92 -1.96
N VAL A 224 -5.21 13.71 -2.37
CA VAL A 224 -4.00 13.01 -1.86
C VAL A 224 -2.74 13.73 -2.31
N THR A 225 -2.65 14.11 -3.60
CA THR A 225 -1.53 14.93 -4.10
C THR A 225 -1.52 16.30 -3.43
N ALA A 226 -2.67 16.95 -3.29
CA ALA A 226 -2.78 18.28 -2.68
C ALA A 226 -2.60 18.28 -1.14
N SER A 227 -2.21 17.16 -0.55
CA SER A 227 -2.03 17.02 0.90
C SER A 227 -0.78 16.19 1.23
N PHE A 228 -0.93 15.16 2.02
CA PHE A 228 0.17 14.40 2.59
C PHE A 228 1.15 13.78 1.59
N ALA A 229 0.73 13.47 0.35
CA ALA A 229 1.65 12.89 -0.65
C ALA A 229 2.79 13.85 -1.06
N MET A 230 2.56 15.16 -0.98
CA MET A 230 3.54 16.19 -1.31
C MET A 230 4.16 16.86 -0.07
N LEU A 231 4.02 16.23 1.11
CA LEU A 231 4.59 16.73 2.38
C LEU A 231 5.80 15.93 2.86
N GLY A 232 6.32 15.01 2.03
CA GLY A 232 7.56 14.29 2.36
C GLY A 232 8.77 15.23 2.40
N ASP A 233 9.70 14.97 3.32
CA ASP A 233 11.03 15.61 3.31
C ASP A 233 11.82 15.19 2.07
N ILE A 234 11.55 13.97 1.58
CA ILE A 234 12.06 13.44 0.31
C ILE A 234 10.88 12.87 -0.47
N ILE A 235 10.70 13.35 -1.68
CA ILE A 235 9.60 12.97 -2.57
C ILE A 235 10.17 12.20 -3.77
N LEU A 236 9.95 10.90 -3.79
CA LEU A 236 10.33 10.01 -4.89
C LEU A 236 9.12 9.72 -5.78
N ALA A 237 9.34 9.45 -7.06
CA ALA A 237 8.28 8.99 -7.97
C ALA A 237 8.74 7.78 -8.79
N GLU A 238 7.81 6.86 -9.10
CA GLU A 238 8.06 5.85 -10.14
C GLU A 238 8.01 6.53 -11.53
N PRO A 239 8.76 6.01 -12.52
CA PRO A 239 8.70 6.55 -13.88
C PRO A 239 7.30 6.53 -14.49
N ARG A 240 6.97 7.53 -15.27
CA ARG A 240 5.71 7.65 -16.02
C ARG A 240 4.45 7.57 -15.14
N THR A 241 4.56 7.98 -13.90
CA THR A 241 3.45 8.05 -12.95
C THR A 241 2.62 9.29 -13.22
N THR A 242 1.29 9.15 -13.22
CA THR A 242 0.37 10.28 -13.27
C THR A 242 0.24 10.89 -11.87
N ILE A 243 0.67 12.14 -11.74
CA ILE A 243 0.66 12.88 -10.47
C ILE A 243 0.05 14.25 -10.71
N GLY A 244 -1.07 14.54 -10.07
CA GLY A 244 -1.74 15.82 -10.27
C GLY A 244 -2.99 15.99 -9.42
N PHE A 245 -3.61 17.16 -9.50
CA PHE A 245 -4.84 17.43 -8.75
C PHE A 245 -6.08 17.03 -9.56
N ALA A 246 -6.40 17.78 -10.60
CA ALA A 246 -7.54 17.51 -11.47
C ALA A 246 -7.10 16.69 -12.71
N GLY A 247 -8.01 15.86 -13.22
CA GLY A 247 -7.77 15.13 -14.46
C GLY A 247 -7.63 16.06 -15.67
N ARG A 248 -6.82 15.67 -16.65
CA ARG A 248 -6.56 16.42 -17.90
C ARG A 248 -7.85 16.98 -18.54
N ARG A 249 -8.89 16.15 -18.71
CA ARG A 249 -10.17 16.57 -19.31
C ARG A 249 -10.85 17.71 -18.56
N VAL A 250 -10.76 17.71 -17.24
CA VAL A 250 -11.35 18.77 -16.40
C VAL A 250 -10.59 20.06 -16.58
N ILE A 251 -9.25 19.99 -16.58
CA ILE A 251 -8.39 21.18 -16.76
C ILE A 251 -8.62 21.76 -18.14
N GLU A 252 -8.46 20.96 -19.21
CA GLU A 252 -8.63 21.41 -20.60
C GLU A 252 -10.03 22.01 -20.85
N GLY A 253 -11.09 21.36 -20.31
CA GLY A 253 -12.45 21.89 -20.40
C GLY A 253 -12.67 23.18 -19.63
N THR A 254 -11.88 23.46 -18.59
CA THR A 254 -11.98 24.67 -17.77
C THR A 254 -11.21 25.84 -18.37
N ILE A 255 -9.98 25.59 -18.83
CA ILE A 255 -9.09 26.65 -19.36
C ILE A 255 -9.23 26.86 -20.88
N GLY A 256 -9.90 25.92 -21.58
CA GLY A 256 -10.08 25.98 -23.05
C GLY A 256 -8.78 25.79 -23.83
N GLN A 257 -7.76 25.16 -23.26
CA GLN A 257 -6.47 24.92 -23.88
C GLN A 257 -6.08 23.46 -23.80
N THR A 258 -5.36 22.96 -24.80
CA THR A 258 -4.76 21.61 -24.79
C THR A 258 -3.50 21.61 -23.94
N LEU A 259 -3.40 20.65 -23.03
CA LEU A 259 -2.24 20.50 -22.16
C LEU A 259 -1.10 19.75 -22.89
N PRO A 260 0.17 20.00 -22.55
CA PRO A 260 1.31 19.21 -23.03
C PRO A 260 1.10 17.71 -22.79
N ASP A 261 1.66 16.85 -23.64
CA ASP A 261 1.46 15.40 -23.54
C ASP A 261 2.02 14.79 -22.24
N ASP A 262 3.11 15.34 -21.75
CA ASP A 262 3.80 14.95 -20.51
C ASP A 262 3.23 15.63 -19.26
N PHE A 263 2.26 16.52 -19.39
CA PHE A 263 1.64 17.22 -18.26
C PHE A 263 1.14 16.24 -17.19
N GLN A 264 1.49 16.49 -15.94
CA GLN A 264 1.21 15.62 -14.80
C GLN A 264 1.92 14.26 -14.83
N SER A 265 2.96 14.08 -15.64
CA SER A 265 3.87 12.93 -15.50
C SER A 265 4.88 13.16 -14.37
N SER A 266 5.46 12.07 -13.85
CA SER A 266 6.57 12.18 -12.89
C SER A 266 7.74 12.96 -13.46
N GLU A 267 8.02 12.83 -14.76
CA GLU A 267 9.06 13.56 -15.48
C GLU A 267 8.78 15.06 -15.52
N PHE A 268 7.52 15.44 -15.78
CA PHE A 268 7.08 16.82 -15.71
C PHE A 268 7.25 17.40 -14.30
N LEU A 269 6.85 16.66 -13.26
CA LEU A 269 6.99 17.10 -11.87
C LEU A 269 8.46 17.27 -11.46
N LEU A 270 9.33 16.36 -11.88
CA LEU A 270 10.77 16.45 -11.63
C LEU A 270 11.36 17.71 -12.24
N SER A 271 11.03 18.01 -13.52
CA SER A 271 11.55 19.18 -14.22
C SER A 271 11.05 20.51 -13.62
N HIS A 272 9.92 20.49 -12.90
CA HIS A 272 9.33 21.65 -12.23
C HIS A 272 9.62 21.69 -10.71
N GLY A 273 10.46 20.79 -10.18
CA GLY A 273 10.87 20.80 -8.78
C GLY A 273 9.81 20.30 -7.79
N PHE A 274 8.81 19.55 -8.24
CA PHE A 274 7.77 18.97 -7.38
C PHE A 274 8.11 17.57 -6.83
N CYS A 275 9.14 16.93 -7.35
CA CYS A 275 9.71 15.73 -6.75
C CYS A 275 11.23 15.74 -6.86
N ASP A 276 11.91 15.04 -5.95
CA ASP A 276 13.37 15.07 -5.84
C ASP A 276 14.03 14.10 -6.81
N LYS A 277 13.38 12.95 -7.05
CA LYS A 277 13.95 11.91 -7.90
C LYS A 277 12.91 10.96 -8.46
N ILE A 278 13.10 10.56 -9.73
CA ILE A 278 12.41 9.44 -10.35
C ILE A 278 13.25 8.19 -10.14
N VAL A 279 12.65 7.17 -9.51
CA VAL A 279 13.35 5.93 -9.16
C VAL A 279 12.64 4.73 -9.80
N PRO A 280 13.33 3.99 -10.70
CA PRO A 280 12.80 2.74 -11.23
C PRO A 280 12.45 1.75 -10.12
N ARG A 281 11.37 1.01 -10.31
CA ARG A 281 10.80 0.09 -9.29
C ARG A 281 11.81 -0.91 -8.75
N ASN A 282 12.69 -1.43 -9.56
CA ASN A 282 13.73 -2.36 -9.17
C ASN A 282 14.86 -1.73 -8.34
N GLN A 283 14.98 -0.40 -8.34
CA GLN A 283 15.99 0.35 -7.57
C GLN A 283 15.41 0.97 -6.28
N LEU A 284 14.08 0.92 -6.08
CA LEU A 284 13.42 1.59 -4.96
C LEU A 284 13.94 1.09 -3.60
N ARG A 285 14.08 -0.22 -3.41
CA ARG A 285 14.57 -0.78 -2.16
C ARG A 285 15.96 -0.25 -1.81
N GLU A 286 16.90 -0.32 -2.73
CA GLU A 286 18.28 0.16 -2.54
C GLU A 286 18.32 1.67 -2.29
N THR A 287 17.49 2.43 -3.01
CA THR A 287 17.39 3.88 -2.82
C THR A 287 16.86 4.22 -1.43
N LEU A 288 15.78 3.57 -0.99
CA LEU A 288 15.20 3.78 0.34
C LEU A 288 16.18 3.36 1.45
N GLU A 289 16.86 2.22 1.30
CA GLU A 289 17.88 1.78 2.24
C GLU A 289 18.98 2.83 2.42
N LYS A 290 19.50 3.40 1.32
CA LYS A 290 20.51 4.44 1.37
C LYS A 290 20.02 5.70 2.07
N LEU A 291 18.81 6.16 1.75
CA LEU A 291 18.23 7.35 2.36
C LEU A 291 17.99 7.16 3.86
N LEU A 292 17.43 6.02 4.25
CA LEU A 292 17.16 5.70 5.66
C LEU A 292 18.44 5.56 6.52
N LYS A 293 19.56 5.14 5.92
CA LYS A 293 20.84 5.05 6.63
C LYS A 293 21.58 6.37 6.77
N LEU A 294 21.19 7.37 5.99
CA LEU A 294 21.81 8.72 6.04
C LEU A 294 21.14 9.63 7.08
N HIS A 295 19.96 9.26 7.52
CA HIS A 295 19.14 9.99 8.48
C HIS A 295 18.92 9.18 9.76
#